data_9c6576f85c9f5aeca85c1bca3e9b3618
#
_entry.id   9c6576f85c9f5aeca85c1bca3e9b3618
#
_cell.length_a   1.000
_cell.length_b   1.000
_cell.length_c   1.000
_cell.angle_alpha   90.00
_cell.angle_beta   90.00
_cell.angle_gamma   90.00
#
_symmetry.space_group_name_H-M   'P 1'
#
loop_
_entity.id
_entity.type
_entity.pdbx_description
1 polymer ?
#
loop_
_entity_poly.entity_id
_entity_poly.type
_entity_poly.pdbx_seq_one_letter_code
_entity_poly.pdbx_strand_id
1 'polypeptide(L)'
;VISPKSFDPLRTRETFVIAMADATAALLVPPLLDRLQRDAPNATLRLRPLTTRDPLPLLENDELHLAVGHFPGAVADMILREMQEDRPDTFGHQEIYEGQYVCVMREGHPLGEAPVSLDDYCAARHLLVSYSGRPFGFVDEALATRQRTRRIVLTLNQFFTAANVVAQSDLLTILPLDFIPATGLAERLVWQPVPVALPAMRVDMVWH
;
A
#
# COMPACT_ATOMS: atom_id res chain seq x y z
N VAL A 1 -3.07 -21.78 -38.07
CA VAL A 1 -3.42 -21.83 -36.64
C VAL A 1 -2.10 -21.72 -35.90
N ILE A 2 -1.80 -20.54 -35.37
CA ILE A 2 -0.60 -20.33 -34.51
C ILE A 2 -1.03 -20.82 -33.13
N SER A 3 -0.50 -21.96 -32.70
CA SER A 3 -0.64 -22.39 -31.33
C SER A 3 -0.03 -21.31 -30.43
N PRO A 4 -0.70 -20.85 -29.34
CA PRO A 4 -0.10 -19.93 -28.42
C PRO A 4 1.19 -20.56 -27.90
N LYS A 5 2.32 -19.86 -28.01
CA LYS A 5 3.57 -20.31 -27.43
C LYS A 5 3.32 -20.55 -25.95
N SER A 6 3.49 -21.78 -25.49
CA SER A 6 3.40 -22.08 -24.07
C SER A 6 4.47 -21.25 -23.36
N PHE A 7 4.05 -20.48 -22.37
CA PHE A 7 4.98 -19.72 -21.52
C PHE A 7 5.92 -20.68 -20.79
N ASP A 8 7.22 -20.50 -20.99
CA ASP A 8 8.28 -21.29 -20.31
C ASP A 8 9.06 -20.35 -19.38
N PRO A 9 8.85 -20.41 -18.06
CA PRO A 9 9.52 -19.55 -17.10
C PRO A 9 11.05 -19.64 -17.16
N LEU A 10 11.63 -20.83 -17.39
CA LEU A 10 13.05 -21.03 -17.42
C LEU A 10 13.75 -20.37 -18.65
N ARG A 11 12.99 -20.11 -19.70
CA ARG A 11 13.49 -19.56 -20.96
C ARG A 11 13.09 -18.11 -21.18
N THR A 12 12.09 -17.61 -20.46
CA THR A 12 11.62 -16.25 -20.66
C THR A 12 12.69 -15.23 -20.36
N ARG A 13 12.77 -14.20 -21.20
CA ARG A 13 13.59 -12.99 -20.99
C ARG A 13 12.73 -11.74 -20.89
N GLU A 14 11.45 -11.96 -20.64
CA GLU A 14 10.47 -10.88 -20.53
C GLU A 14 10.78 -9.96 -19.35
N THR A 15 10.42 -8.70 -19.50
CA THR A 15 10.48 -7.71 -18.44
C THR A 15 9.08 -7.52 -17.88
N PHE A 16 8.90 -7.86 -16.62
CA PHE A 16 7.66 -7.63 -15.90
C PHE A 16 7.71 -6.29 -15.17
N VAL A 17 6.77 -5.40 -15.49
CA VAL A 17 6.64 -4.08 -14.85
C VAL A 17 5.55 -4.17 -13.81
N ILE A 18 5.90 -3.98 -12.54
CA ILE A 18 4.98 -4.07 -11.40
C ILE A 18 4.94 -2.72 -10.67
N ALA A 19 3.75 -2.21 -10.42
CA ALA A 19 3.58 -1.05 -9.54
C ALA A 19 3.18 -1.49 -8.13
N MET A 20 3.88 -0.96 -7.12
CA MET A 20 3.52 -1.14 -5.70
C MET A 20 4.10 -0.02 -4.84
N ALA A 21 3.52 0.14 -3.63
CA ALA A 21 4.07 1.03 -2.62
C ALA A 21 5.40 0.48 -2.07
N ASP A 22 6.27 1.37 -1.60
CA ASP A 22 7.56 1.01 -1.02
C ASP A 22 7.43 0.09 0.21
N ALA A 23 6.41 0.30 1.05
CA ALA A 23 6.12 -0.59 2.18
C ALA A 23 5.73 -2.01 1.72
N THR A 24 4.90 -2.12 0.69
CA THR A 24 4.52 -3.41 0.09
C THR A 24 5.74 -4.07 -0.57
N ALA A 25 6.56 -3.28 -1.28
CA ALA A 25 7.78 -3.76 -1.91
C ALA A 25 8.78 -4.32 -0.88
N ALA A 26 8.94 -3.66 0.26
CA ALA A 26 9.83 -4.13 1.33
C ALA A 26 9.47 -5.53 1.84
N LEU A 27 8.18 -5.88 1.86
CA LEU A 27 7.68 -7.17 2.31
C LEU A 27 7.74 -8.24 1.21
N LEU A 28 7.32 -7.88 0.00
CA LEU A 28 7.05 -8.88 -1.05
C LEU A 28 8.25 -9.11 -1.98
N VAL A 29 9.07 -8.08 -2.23
CA VAL A 29 10.14 -8.20 -3.24
C VAL A 29 11.25 -9.17 -2.84
N PRO A 30 11.75 -9.22 -1.59
CA PRO A 30 12.78 -10.18 -1.24
C PRO A 30 12.38 -11.64 -1.50
N PRO A 31 11.24 -12.16 -1.00
CA PRO A 31 10.83 -13.53 -1.30
C PRO A 31 10.44 -13.75 -2.77
N LEU A 32 9.88 -12.73 -3.44
CA LEU A 32 9.58 -12.79 -4.86
C LEU A 32 10.86 -12.95 -5.70
N LEU A 33 11.90 -12.17 -5.39
CA LEU A 33 13.17 -12.24 -6.11
C LEU A 33 13.87 -13.60 -5.92
N ASP A 34 13.86 -14.13 -4.68
CA ASP A 34 14.38 -15.46 -4.40
C ASP A 34 13.66 -16.55 -5.22
N ARG A 35 12.35 -16.43 -5.35
CA ARG A 35 11.55 -17.32 -6.19
C ARG A 35 11.84 -17.15 -7.68
N LEU A 36 11.88 -15.90 -8.13
CA LEU A 36 12.13 -15.57 -9.54
C LEU A 36 13.49 -16.09 -10.02
N GLN A 37 14.54 -15.97 -9.19
CA GLN A 37 15.87 -16.46 -9.52
C GLN A 37 15.92 -17.99 -9.71
N ARG A 38 15.07 -18.73 -9.01
CA ARG A 38 14.96 -20.20 -9.15
C ARG A 38 14.10 -20.60 -10.33
N ASP A 39 12.94 -19.99 -10.47
CA ASP A 39 11.89 -20.46 -11.37
C ASP A 39 11.95 -19.78 -12.75
N ALA A 40 12.49 -18.54 -12.84
CA ALA A 40 12.58 -17.76 -14.06
C ALA A 40 13.87 -16.89 -14.11
N PRO A 41 15.06 -17.51 -14.10
CA PRO A 41 16.35 -16.83 -13.87
C PRO A 41 16.72 -15.78 -14.94
N ASN A 42 16.10 -15.81 -16.11
CA ASN A 42 16.36 -14.86 -17.20
C ASN A 42 15.29 -13.74 -17.28
N ALA A 43 14.24 -13.80 -16.47
CA ALA A 43 13.22 -12.76 -16.42
C ALA A 43 13.76 -11.49 -15.74
N THR A 44 13.26 -10.35 -16.15
CA THR A 44 13.57 -9.04 -15.54
C THR A 44 12.37 -8.50 -14.81
N LEU A 45 12.58 -8.00 -13.59
CA LEU A 45 11.56 -7.33 -12.80
C LEU A 45 11.85 -5.83 -12.73
N ARG A 46 10.86 -5.00 -13.10
CA ARG A 46 10.91 -3.55 -12.93
C ARG A 46 9.82 -3.12 -11.98
N LEU A 47 10.20 -2.50 -10.87
CA LEU A 47 9.26 -1.93 -9.92
C LEU A 47 9.04 -0.45 -10.25
N ARG A 48 7.79 -0.03 -10.27
CA ARG A 48 7.37 1.37 -10.38
C ARG A 48 6.67 1.79 -9.09
N PRO A 49 6.86 3.04 -8.64
CA PRO A 49 6.07 3.58 -7.53
C PRO A 49 4.58 3.55 -7.87
N LEU A 50 3.76 3.15 -6.91
CA LEU A 50 2.31 3.28 -7.03
C LEU A 50 1.94 4.75 -6.81
N THR A 51 1.35 5.38 -7.82
CA THR A 51 0.99 6.81 -7.81
C THR A 51 -0.52 7.04 -7.92
N THR A 52 -1.31 5.97 -7.97
CA THR A 52 -2.77 6.02 -8.13
C THR A 52 -3.45 5.00 -7.23
N ARG A 53 -4.71 5.26 -6.91
CA ARG A 53 -5.61 4.28 -6.25
C ARG A 53 -6.41 3.45 -7.25
N ASP A 54 -6.37 3.84 -8.52
CA ASP A 54 -6.98 3.11 -9.63
C ASP A 54 -5.88 2.75 -10.65
N PRO A 55 -5.38 1.52 -10.65
CA PRO A 55 -4.35 1.07 -11.57
C PRO A 55 -4.91 0.59 -12.92
N LEU A 56 -6.23 0.41 -13.07
CA LEU A 56 -6.83 -0.21 -14.25
C LEU A 56 -6.43 0.49 -15.57
N PRO A 57 -6.44 1.83 -15.68
CA PRO A 57 -6.03 2.48 -16.92
C PRO A 57 -4.56 2.23 -17.31
N LEU A 58 -3.68 2.07 -16.32
CA LEU A 58 -2.26 1.78 -16.58
C LEU A 58 -2.04 0.33 -17.04
N LEU A 59 -2.84 -0.59 -16.53
CA LEU A 59 -2.85 -1.99 -16.93
C LEU A 59 -3.44 -2.16 -18.33
N GLU A 60 -4.55 -1.47 -18.62
CA GLU A 60 -5.20 -1.51 -19.94
C GLU A 60 -4.30 -0.96 -21.07
N ASN A 61 -3.47 0.03 -20.75
CA ASN A 61 -2.53 0.64 -21.71
C ASN A 61 -1.17 -0.07 -21.78
N ASP A 62 -1.02 -1.26 -21.18
CA ASP A 62 0.25 -2.01 -21.10
C ASP A 62 1.41 -1.23 -20.47
N GLU A 63 1.13 -0.18 -19.71
CA GLU A 63 2.15 0.55 -18.95
C GLU A 63 2.63 -0.22 -17.73
N LEU A 64 1.78 -1.09 -17.20
CA LEU A 64 2.03 -2.04 -16.13
C LEU A 64 1.53 -3.42 -16.55
N HIS A 65 2.22 -4.47 -16.11
CA HIS A 65 1.74 -5.84 -16.22
C HIS A 65 0.97 -6.27 -14.96
N LEU A 66 1.30 -5.64 -13.82
CA LEU A 66 0.74 -5.98 -12.52
C LEU A 66 0.73 -4.76 -11.61
N ALA A 67 -0.32 -4.57 -10.84
CA ALA A 67 -0.38 -3.64 -9.74
C ALA A 67 -0.61 -4.38 -8.42
N VAL A 68 0.15 -4.04 -7.38
CA VAL A 68 0.01 -4.64 -6.05
C VAL A 68 -0.21 -3.54 -5.02
N GLY A 69 -1.35 -3.58 -4.33
CA GLY A 69 -1.70 -2.54 -3.36
C GLY A 69 -3.13 -2.65 -2.85
N HIS A 70 -3.56 -1.63 -2.15
CA HIS A 70 -4.93 -1.53 -1.63
C HIS A 70 -5.82 -0.77 -2.62
N PHE A 71 -6.68 -1.50 -3.34
CA PHE A 71 -7.50 -1.01 -4.43
C PHE A 71 -9.00 -1.28 -4.25
N PRO A 72 -9.63 -0.94 -3.10
CA PRO A 72 -11.01 -1.34 -2.84
C PRO A 72 -12.01 -0.82 -3.90
N GLY A 73 -11.78 0.37 -4.44
CA GLY A 73 -12.61 0.94 -5.51
C GLY A 73 -12.47 0.17 -6.82
N ALA A 74 -11.24 -0.06 -7.29
CA ALA A 74 -11.00 -0.78 -8.54
C ALA A 74 -11.54 -2.21 -8.49
N VAL A 75 -11.31 -2.93 -7.37
CA VAL A 75 -11.84 -4.30 -7.18
C VAL A 75 -13.37 -4.30 -7.15
N ALA A 76 -13.99 -3.34 -6.46
CA ALA A 76 -15.46 -3.22 -6.46
C ALA A 76 -16.02 -2.96 -7.86
N ASP A 77 -15.37 -2.09 -8.65
CA ASP A 77 -15.77 -1.80 -10.03
C ASP A 77 -15.64 -3.02 -10.94
N MET A 78 -14.58 -3.82 -10.77
CA MET A 78 -14.41 -5.08 -11.50
C MET A 78 -15.55 -6.07 -11.19
N ILE A 79 -15.85 -6.28 -9.91
CA ILE A 79 -16.96 -7.17 -9.49
C ILE A 79 -18.30 -6.68 -10.04
N LEU A 80 -18.54 -5.37 -10.02
CA LEU A 80 -19.79 -4.80 -10.58
C LEU A 80 -19.91 -5.00 -12.07
N ARG A 81 -18.81 -4.89 -12.83
CA ARG A 81 -18.82 -5.17 -14.29
C ARG A 81 -19.12 -6.63 -14.59
N GLU A 82 -18.48 -7.55 -13.87
CA GLU A 82 -18.77 -8.98 -14.01
C GLU A 82 -20.25 -9.30 -13.78
N MET A 83 -20.84 -8.70 -12.73
CA MET A 83 -22.26 -8.90 -12.41
C MET A 83 -23.20 -8.29 -13.47
N GLN A 84 -22.83 -7.17 -14.10
CA GLN A 84 -23.67 -6.47 -15.07
C GLN A 84 -23.60 -7.07 -16.48
N GLU A 85 -22.43 -7.55 -16.88
CA GLU A 85 -22.18 -8.01 -18.24
C GLU A 85 -22.34 -9.53 -18.41
N ASP A 86 -22.60 -10.26 -17.31
CA ASP A 86 -22.70 -11.74 -17.28
C ASP A 86 -21.52 -12.44 -18.01
N ARG A 87 -20.34 -11.81 -17.91
CA ARG A 87 -19.08 -12.32 -18.44
C ARG A 87 -17.93 -11.92 -17.52
N PRO A 88 -16.81 -12.70 -17.50
CA PRO A 88 -15.62 -12.31 -16.77
C PRO A 88 -15.11 -10.93 -17.24
N ASP A 89 -14.67 -10.10 -16.30
CA ASP A 89 -13.94 -8.86 -16.62
C ASP A 89 -12.64 -9.21 -17.36
N THR A 90 -12.13 -8.29 -18.15
CA THR A 90 -10.79 -8.41 -18.77
C THR A 90 -9.68 -8.29 -17.75
N PHE A 91 -9.98 -7.72 -16.59
CA PHE A 91 -9.07 -7.65 -15.47
C PHE A 91 -9.26 -8.80 -14.50
N GLY A 92 -8.16 -9.33 -13.98
CA GLY A 92 -8.15 -10.28 -12.88
C GLY A 92 -7.66 -9.63 -11.59
N HIS A 93 -8.11 -10.14 -10.46
CA HIS A 93 -7.57 -9.75 -9.16
C HIS A 93 -7.44 -10.94 -8.23
N GLN A 94 -6.51 -10.83 -7.28
CA GLN A 94 -6.33 -11.80 -6.22
C GLN A 94 -5.87 -11.10 -4.95
N GLU A 95 -6.56 -11.34 -3.84
CA GLU A 95 -6.07 -10.92 -2.53
C GLU A 95 -4.79 -11.67 -2.17
N ILE A 96 -3.74 -10.95 -1.78
CA ILE A 96 -2.46 -11.52 -1.37
C ILE A 96 -2.40 -11.65 0.15
N TYR A 97 -2.76 -10.59 0.87
CA TYR A 97 -2.83 -10.59 2.34
C TYR A 97 -3.71 -9.46 2.84
N GLU A 98 -4.16 -9.62 4.07
CA GLU A 98 -4.81 -8.57 4.85
C GLU A 98 -3.85 -8.06 5.92
N GLY A 99 -3.69 -6.74 6.01
CA GLY A 99 -2.83 -6.09 6.97
C GLY A 99 -3.59 -5.12 7.87
N GLN A 100 -2.86 -4.50 8.78
CA GLN A 100 -3.38 -3.52 9.72
C GLN A 100 -2.56 -2.24 9.68
N TYR A 101 -3.23 -1.09 9.69
CA TYR A 101 -2.57 0.19 9.95
C TYR A 101 -2.53 0.50 11.45
N VAL A 102 -1.40 1.04 11.89
CA VAL A 102 -1.20 1.51 13.27
C VAL A 102 -0.79 2.97 13.28
N CYS A 103 -1.14 3.68 14.34
CA CYS A 103 -0.63 5.01 14.64
C CYS A 103 0.80 4.90 15.14
N VAL A 104 1.72 5.58 14.48
CA VAL A 104 3.17 5.51 14.76
C VAL A 104 3.69 6.88 15.15
N MET A 105 4.56 6.90 16.16
CA MET A 105 5.24 8.05 16.69
C MET A 105 6.67 7.66 17.11
N ARG A 106 7.54 8.65 17.37
CA ARG A 106 8.87 8.38 17.88
C ARG A 106 8.83 7.79 19.30
N GLU A 107 9.87 7.08 19.68
CA GLU A 107 10.11 6.73 21.08
C GLU A 107 10.16 8.00 21.95
N GLY A 108 9.63 7.94 23.18
CA GLY A 108 9.51 9.08 24.09
C GLY A 108 8.61 10.21 23.59
N HIS A 109 7.69 9.94 22.66
CA HIS A 109 6.65 10.89 22.29
C HIS A 109 5.65 11.07 23.46
N PRO A 110 5.16 12.30 23.77
CA PRO A 110 4.23 12.53 24.89
C PRO A 110 2.96 11.67 24.86
N LEU A 111 2.49 11.28 23.67
CA LEU A 111 1.33 10.42 23.49
C LEU A 111 1.68 8.93 23.44
N GLY A 112 2.93 8.55 23.68
CA GLY A 112 3.39 7.16 23.58
C GLY A 112 3.18 6.32 24.84
N GLU A 113 2.96 6.94 26.00
CA GLU A 113 2.90 6.26 27.31
C GLU A 113 1.53 5.63 27.62
N ALA A 114 0.48 6.07 26.95
CA ALA A 114 -0.89 5.58 27.16
C ALA A 114 -1.62 5.44 25.82
N PRO A 115 -2.72 4.69 25.75
CA PRO A 115 -3.55 4.62 24.54
C PRO A 115 -3.97 6.01 24.09
N VAL A 116 -3.69 6.36 22.83
CA VAL A 116 -4.01 7.69 22.27
C VAL A 116 -5.52 7.84 22.16
N SER A 117 -6.08 8.87 22.83
CA SER A 117 -7.48 9.22 22.69
C SER A 117 -7.76 9.81 21.29
N LEU A 118 -9.02 9.77 20.85
CA LEU A 118 -9.43 10.41 19.60
C LEU A 118 -9.18 11.92 19.62
N ASP A 119 -9.37 12.57 20.78
CA ASP A 119 -9.17 14.00 20.94
C ASP A 119 -7.68 14.38 20.82
N ASP A 120 -6.79 13.65 21.50
CA ASP A 120 -5.35 13.85 21.41
C ASP A 120 -4.82 13.57 20.01
N TYR A 121 -5.34 12.51 19.36
CA TYR A 121 -5.00 12.19 17.98
C TYR A 121 -5.37 13.34 17.03
N CYS A 122 -6.59 13.88 17.16
CA CYS A 122 -7.02 15.00 16.32
C CYS A 122 -6.26 16.31 16.60
N ALA A 123 -5.86 16.54 17.85
CA ALA A 123 -5.09 17.73 18.26
C ALA A 123 -3.61 17.67 17.83
N ALA A 124 -3.06 16.47 17.61
CA ALA A 124 -1.69 16.28 17.19
C ALA A 124 -1.43 16.78 15.75
N ARG A 125 -0.13 16.90 15.41
CA ARG A 125 0.33 17.19 14.06
C ARG A 125 0.63 15.90 13.33
N HIS A 126 0.19 15.79 12.06
CA HIS A 126 0.30 14.55 11.30
C HIS A 126 1.15 14.70 10.05
N LEU A 127 1.86 13.63 9.76
CA LEU A 127 2.43 13.31 8.46
C LEU A 127 1.48 12.35 7.76
N LEU A 128 1.14 12.61 6.51
CA LEU A 128 0.32 11.75 5.66
C LEU A 128 1.16 11.17 4.52
N VAL A 129 1.14 9.84 4.38
CA VAL A 129 1.58 9.19 3.15
C VAL A 129 0.43 9.19 2.16
N SER A 130 0.60 9.88 1.03
CA SER A 130 -0.42 10.05 -0.01
C SER A 130 0.19 9.94 -1.40
N TYR A 131 -0.30 9.01 -2.20
CA TYR A 131 0.19 8.81 -3.56
C TYR A 131 -0.10 9.99 -4.49
N SER A 132 -1.23 10.66 -4.28
CA SER A 132 -1.65 11.83 -5.07
C SER A 132 -1.12 13.17 -4.55
N GLY A 133 -0.42 13.19 -3.41
CA GLY A 133 0.00 14.40 -2.72
C GLY A 133 -1.14 15.20 -2.07
N ARG A 134 -2.39 14.73 -2.14
CA ARG A 134 -3.53 15.40 -1.49
C ARG A 134 -3.43 15.23 0.02
N PRO A 135 -3.66 16.29 0.82
CA PRO A 135 -3.64 16.23 2.28
C PRO A 135 -4.95 15.64 2.84
N PHE A 136 -5.41 14.53 2.28
CA PHE A 136 -6.62 13.82 2.65
C PHE A 136 -6.50 12.34 2.30
N GLY A 137 -6.83 11.46 3.22
CA GLY A 137 -6.75 10.01 3.05
C GLY A 137 -7.84 9.27 3.82
N PHE A 138 -7.80 7.94 3.83
CA PHE A 138 -8.84 7.10 4.42
C PHE A 138 -9.04 7.31 5.93
N VAL A 139 -8.02 7.73 6.68
CA VAL A 139 -8.19 8.14 8.07
C VAL A 139 -9.03 9.42 8.17
N ASP A 140 -8.83 10.35 7.24
CA ASP A 140 -9.58 11.61 7.20
C ASP A 140 -11.05 11.34 6.82
N GLU A 141 -11.28 10.36 5.93
CA GLU A 141 -12.62 9.86 5.62
C GLU A 141 -13.29 9.27 6.88
N ALA A 142 -12.57 8.43 7.62
CA ALA A 142 -13.09 7.83 8.86
C ALA A 142 -13.32 8.89 9.97
N LEU A 143 -12.47 9.90 10.08
CA LEU A 143 -12.66 11.01 11.02
C LEU A 143 -13.87 11.87 10.64
N ALA A 144 -14.08 12.13 9.35
CA ALA A 144 -15.22 12.91 8.85
C ALA A 144 -16.58 12.29 9.22
N THR A 145 -16.70 10.96 9.25
CA THR A 145 -17.93 10.27 9.71
C THR A 145 -18.26 10.59 11.18
N ARG A 146 -17.26 10.99 11.97
CA ARG A 146 -17.39 11.40 13.37
C ARG A 146 -17.35 12.92 13.56
N GLN A 147 -17.43 13.69 12.46
CA GLN A 147 -17.34 15.16 12.45
C GLN A 147 -16.02 15.65 13.09
N ARG A 148 -14.94 14.90 12.86
CA ARG A 148 -13.60 15.22 13.36
C ARG A 148 -12.64 15.46 12.20
N THR A 149 -11.61 16.21 12.47
CA THR A 149 -10.52 16.50 11.54
C THR A 149 -9.19 16.42 12.28
N ARG A 150 -8.10 16.30 11.54
CA ARG A 150 -6.73 16.37 12.07
C ARG A 150 -5.90 17.37 11.27
N ARG A 151 -4.78 17.82 11.84
CA ARG A 151 -3.87 18.77 11.18
C ARG A 151 -2.77 18.00 10.47
N ILE A 152 -2.83 17.90 9.13
CA ILE A 152 -1.74 17.38 8.32
C ILE A 152 -0.78 18.54 8.03
N VAL A 153 0.49 18.39 8.46
CA VAL A 153 1.54 19.40 8.30
C VAL A 153 2.58 19.01 7.27
N LEU A 154 2.63 17.71 6.91
CA LEU A 154 3.50 17.18 5.88
C LEU A 154 2.78 16.08 5.11
N THR A 155 2.89 16.13 3.80
CA THR A 155 2.42 15.07 2.89
C THR A 155 3.60 14.60 2.04
N LEU A 156 3.77 13.29 1.91
CA LEU A 156 4.78 12.66 1.06
C LEU A 156 4.23 11.33 0.52
N ASN A 157 4.97 10.67 -0.37
CA ASN A 157 4.50 9.47 -1.06
C ASN A 157 5.32 8.19 -0.77
N GLN A 158 6.11 8.19 0.30
CA GLN A 158 7.00 7.08 0.66
C GLN A 158 6.89 6.74 2.14
N PHE A 159 6.61 5.48 2.45
CA PHE A 159 6.49 5.00 3.83
C PHE A 159 7.84 4.97 4.55
N PHE A 160 8.94 4.61 3.88
CA PHE A 160 10.29 4.68 4.49
C PHE A 160 10.65 6.10 4.92
N THR A 161 10.40 7.09 4.08
CA THR A 161 10.64 8.49 4.41
C THR A 161 9.75 8.94 5.57
N ALA A 162 8.47 8.52 5.59
CA ALA A 162 7.56 8.80 6.68
C ALA A 162 8.07 8.27 8.02
N ALA A 163 8.52 7.01 8.05
CA ALA A 163 9.09 6.39 9.25
C ALA A 163 10.31 7.16 9.77
N ASN A 164 11.22 7.57 8.88
CA ASN A 164 12.41 8.35 9.23
C ASN A 164 12.08 9.74 9.79
N VAL A 165 11.11 10.45 9.20
CA VAL A 165 10.68 11.77 9.66
C VAL A 165 10.03 11.66 11.04
N VAL A 166 9.14 10.68 11.23
CA VAL A 166 8.44 10.48 12.50
C VAL A 166 9.40 10.07 13.61
N ALA A 167 10.38 9.23 13.34
CA ALA A 167 11.40 8.85 14.32
C ALA A 167 12.24 10.03 14.84
N GLN A 168 12.15 11.22 14.22
CA GLN A 168 12.94 12.40 14.53
C GLN A 168 12.08 13.66 14.80
N SER A 169 10.77 13.49 14.95
CA SER A 169 9.84 14.62 15.14
C SER A 169 8.68 14.25 16.06
N ASP A 170 7.88 15.24 16.46
CA ASP A 170 6.63 15.03 17.20
C ASP A 170 5.42 14.89 16.28
N LEU A 171 5.63 14.35 15.07
CA LEU A 171 4.54 14.06 14.15
C LEU A 171 4.01 12.64 14.40
N LEU A 172 2.70 12.49 14.24
CA LEU A 172 2.07 11.18 14.12
C LEU A 172 1.94 10.79 12.65
N THR A 173 2.06 9.52 12.35
CA THR A 173 1.69 8.96 11.04
C THR A 173 0.97 7.65 11.21
N ILE A 174 0.47 7.08 10.12
CA ILE A 174 0.01 5.70 10.09
C ILE A 174 0.91 4.89 9.15
N LEU A 175 1.31 3.71 9.60
CA LEU A 175 2.08 2.75 8.82
C LEU A 175 1.41 1.39 8.86
N PRO A 176 1.61 0.55 7.83
CA PRO A 176 1.30 -0.88 7.94
C PRO A 176 2.12 -1.50 9.07
N LEU A 177 1.46 -2.26 9.95
CA LEU A 177 2.13 -2.87 11.11
C LEU A 177 3.30 -3.78 10.68
N ASP A 178 3.08 -4.61 9.67
CA ASP A 178 4.06 -5.55 9.16
C ASP A 178 5.27 -4.87 8.50
N PHE A 179 5.13 -3.61 8.11
CA PHE A 179 6.21 -2.83 7.52
C PHE A 179 7.19 -2.28 8.57
N ILE A 180 6.78 -2.10 9.83
CA ILE A 180 7.61 -1.47 10.87
C ILE A 180 8.98 -2.16 11.03
N PRO A 181 9.09 -3.50 11.11
CA PRO A 181 10.39 -4.17 11.18
C PRO A 181 11.28 -3.88 9.97
N ALA A 182 10.71 -3.79 8.77
CA ALA A 182 11.47 -3.53 7.54
C ALA A 182 12.06 -2.11 7.48
N THR A 183 11.55 -1.17 8.29
CA THR A 183 12.10 0.20 8.36
C THR A 183 13.51 0.26 8.93
N GLY A 184 13.92 -0.74 9.73
CA GLY A 184 15.14 -0.71 10.54
C GLY A 184 15.08 0.28 11.72
N LEU A 185 13.91 0.84 12.02
CA LEU A 185 13.70 1.86 13.05
C LEU A 185 12.79 1.40 14.19
N ALA A 186 12.48 0.09 14.28
CA ALA A 186 11.51 -0.42 15.25
C ALA A 186 11.82 0.01 16.70
N GLU A 187 13.09 0.06 17.10
CA GLU A 187 13.51 0.49 18.45
C GLU A 187 13.36 2.01 18.71
N ARG A 188 13.14 2.79 17.64
CA ARG A 188 12.98 4.25 17.70
C ARG A 188 11.54 4.69 17.51
N LEU A 189 10.63 3.75 17.34
CA LEU A 189 9.23 3.99 17.07
C LEU A 189 8.37 3.30 18.11
N VAL A 190 7.29 3.97 18.50
CA VAL A 190 6.20 3.41 19.29
C VAL A 190 4.96 3.42 18.41
N TRP A 191 4.15 2.37 18.49
CA TRP A 191 2.91 2.28 17.73
C TRP A 191 1.76 1.79 18.58
N GLN A 192 0.57 2.24 18.23
CA GLN A 192 -0.69 1.94 18.93
C GLN A 192 -1.82 1.79 17.90
N PRO A 193 -2.94 1.19 18.26
CA PRO A 193 -4.12 1.22 17.43
C PRO A 193 -4.50 2.66 17.05
N VAL A 194 -4.96 2.86 15.81
CA VAL A 194 -5.54 4.14 15.41
C VAL A 194 -6.86 4.35 16.16
N PRO A 195 -7.10 5.50 16.84
CA PRO A 195 -8.28 5.68 17.71
C PRO A 195 -9.59 5.92 16.94
N VAL A 196 -9.66 5.50 15.70
CA VAL A 196 -10.85 5.45 14.86
C VAL A 196 -10.85 4.14 14.07
N ALA A 197 -12.03 3.53 13.94
CA ALA A 197 -12.15 2.30 13.16
C ALA A 197 -11.79 2.57 11.69
N LEU A 198 -10.87 1.80 11.18
CA LEU A 198 -10.46 1.82 9.78
C LEU A 198 -10.93 0.54 9.08
N PRO A 199 -11.22 0.60 7.77
CA PRO A 199 -11.46 -0.61 7.00
C PRO A 199 -10.20 -1.50 7.00
N ALA A 200 -10.39 -2.80 6.85
CA ALA A 200 -9.29 -3.73 6.68
C ALA A 200 -8.42 -3.32 5.48
N MET A 201 -7.11 -3.37 5.66
CA MET A 201 -6.16 -3.12 4.59
C MET A 201 -5.96 -4.43 3.81
N ARG A 202 -6.77 -4.64 2.77
CA ARG A 202 -6.54 -5.74 1.84
C ARG A 202 -5.54 -5.32 0.80
N VAL A 203 -4.54 -6.14 0.58
CA VAL A 203 -3.57 -5.94 -0.49
C VAL A 203 -3.88 -6.93 -1.59
N ASP A 204 -4.28 -6.39 -2.72
CA ASP A 204 -4.65 -7.13 -3.92
C ASP A 204 -3.55 -7.04 -4.97
N MET A 205 -3.44 -8.08 -5.75
CA MET A 205 -2.74 -8.12 -7.02
C MET A 205 -3.78 -7.98 -8.12
N VAL A 206 -3.59 -7.03 -9.04
CA VAL A 206 -4.50 -6.74 -10.15
C VAL A 206 -3.72 -6.77 -11.46
N TRP A 207 -4.29 -7.39 -12.50
CA TRP A 207 -3.70 -7.50 -13.84
C TRP A 207 -4.79 -7.40 -14.93
N HIS A 208 -4.36 -7.13 -16.17
CA HIS A 208 -5.21 -7.13 -17.38
C HIS A 208 -5.01 -8.41 -18.18
#